data_5e8dcc66192af77b16ad8ba1c0e30a9e
#
_entry.id   5e8dcc66192af77b16ad8ba1c0e30a9e
#
_cell.length_a   1.000
_cell.length_b   1.000
_cell.length_c   1.000
_cell.angle_alpha   90.00
_cell.angle_beta   90.00
_cell.angle_gamma   90.00
#
_symmetry.space_group_name_H-M   'P 1'
#
loop_
_entity.id
_entity.type
_entity.pdbx_description
1 polymer ?
#
loop_
_entity_poly.entity_id
_entity_poly.type
_entity_poly.pdbx_seq_one_letter_code
_entity_poly.pdbx_strand_id
1 'polypeptide(L)'
;ISVKKAVSVSDVVVGYNYYFSFIQPFVMEGAECVDSGMRKEWDRAQMAFGYAEQGKTVCVISSGDAGIYGMAPLVWEMKRERGSEIEIEVLPGISAFQKAASLLGAPVGHDFCVISLSDLMTPWEKIEKRIEAAAAADFITAVYNPKSEGRYWQLYRLKEIFLQQRAGNTPVGYVRQAGRPEQEVTVTTLADFDPEQI
;
A
#
# COMPACT_ATOMS: atom_id res chain seq x y z
N ILE A 1 -14.68 -8.44 -12.86
CA ILE A 1 -14.24 -7.39 -13.82
C ILE A 1 -12.74 -7.20 -13.63
N SER A 2 -11.95 -7.08 -14.71
CA SER A 2 -10.55 -6.73 -14.58
C SER A 2 -10.38 -5.23 -14.32
N VAL A 3 -9.31 -4.84 -13.61
CA VAL A 3 -8.99 -3.42 -13.37
C VAL A 3 -8.94 -2.61 -14.67
N LYS A 4 -8.34 -3.17 -15.74
CA LYS A 4 -8.30 -2.52 -17.06
C LYS A 4 -9.70 -2.23 -17.59
N LYS A 5 -10.63 -3.19 -17.47
CA LYS A 5 -12.01 -3.01 -17.92
C LYS A 5 -12.74 -1.97 -17.06
N ALA A 6 -12.53 -1.95 -15.74
CA ALA A 6 -13.13 -0.93 -14.89
C ALA A 6 -12.69 0.49 -15.32
N VAL A 7 -11.39 0.71 -15.53
CA VAL A 7 -10.86 1.99 -16.01
C VAL A 7 -11.45 2.36 -17.38
N SER A 8 -11.59 1.38 -18.30
CA SER A 8 -12.03 1.64 -19.68
C SER A 8 -13.53 1.93 -19.83
N VAL A 9 -14.32 1.78 -18.78
CA VAL A 9 -15.77 2.08 -18.79
C VAL A 9 -16.14 3.20 -17.82
N SER A 10 -15.16 3.83 -17.18
CA SER A 10 -15.38 4.91 -16.22
C SER A 10 -15.45 6.26 -16.91
N ASP A 11 -16.45 7.07 -16.55
CA ASP A 11 -16.57 8.47 -16.97
C ASP A 11 -15.51 9.35 -16.30
N VAL A 12 -15.14 8.99 -15.07
CA VAL A 12 -14.17 9.73 -14.25
C VAL A 12 -13.17 8.77 -13.59
N VAL A 13 -11.90 9.10 -13.69
CA VAL A 13 -10.83 8.39 -12.98
C VAL A 13 -10.19 9.34 -11.99
N VAL A 14 -10.31 9.03 -10.69
CA VAL A 14 -9.77 9.84 -9.60
C VAL A 14 -8.52 9.17 -9.03
N GLY A 15 -7.44 9.92 -8.91
CA GLY A 15 -6.19 9.33 -8.43
C GLY A 15 -5.10 10.32 -8.11
N TYR A 16 -3.92 9.80 -7.76
CA TYR A 16 -2.70 10.58 -7.70
C TYR A 16 -2.08 10.66 -9.10
N ASN A 17 -1.70 11.85 -9.53
CA ASN A 17 -1.22 12.14 -10.90
C ASN A 17 -0.17 11.13 -11.42
N TYR A 18 0.78 10.77 -10.58
CA TYR A 18 1.83 9.81 -10.93
C TYR A 18 1.27 8.46 -11.44
N TYR A 19 0.10 8.03 -10.95
CA TYR A 19 -0.50 6.76 -11.35
C TYR A 19 -1.22 6.83 -12.70
N PHE A 20 -1.61 8.02 -13.17
CA PHE A 20 -2.27 8.16 -14.47
C PHE A 20 -1.37 7.68 -15.62
N SER A 21 -0.06 7.89 -15.54
CA SER A 21 0.87 7.42 -16.57
C SER A 21 0.82 5.91 -16.82
N PHE A 22 0.44 5.12 -15.80
CA PHE A 22 0.35 3.66 -15.90
C PHE A 22 -0.99 3.16 -16.47
N ILE A 23 -2.03 3.96 -16.37
CA ILE A 23 -3.39 3.59 -16.80
C ILE A 23 -3.83 4.28 -18.08
N GLN A 24 -3.13 5.31 -18.53
CA GLN A 24 -3.49 6.12 -19.70
C GLN A 24 -3.92 5.29 -20.92
N PRO A 25 -3.25 4.17 -21.28
CA PRO A 25 -3.66 3.35 -22.43
C PRO A 25 -5.02 2.67 -22.27
N PHE A 26 -5.59 2.68 -21.06
CA PHE A 26 -6.86 2.01 -20.75
C PHE A 26 -7.99 2.99 -20.40
N VAL A 27 -7.68 4.27 -20.28
CA VAL A 27 -8.66 5.31 -19.99
C VAL A 27 -9.56 5.51 -21.21
N MET A 28 -10.87 5.55 -20.98
CA MET A 28 -11.86 5.80 -22.05
C MET A 28 -11.64 7.17 -22.67
N GLU A 29 -11.78 7.28 -23.99
CA GLU A 29 -11.74 8.58 -24.67
C GLU A 29 -12.84 9.49 -24.14
N GLY A 30 -12.47 10.70 -23.73
CA GLY A 30 -13.38 11.67 -23.11
C GLY A 30 -13.59 11.49 -21.60
N ALA A 31 -13.01 10.45 -20.97
CA ALA A 31 -13.07 10.32 -19.52
C ALA A 31 -12.24 11.41 -18.83
N GLU A 32 -12.76 11.93 -17.72
CA GLU A 32 -12.07 12.93 -16.92
C GLU A 32 -11.08 12.28 -15.96
N CYS A 33 -9.79 12.69 -15.98
CA CYS A 33 -8.77 12.27 -15.02
C CYS A 33 -8.59 13.37 -13.97
N VAL A 34 -8.96 13.08 -12.73
CA VAL A 34 -8.97 14.05 -11.62
C VAL A 34 -7.81 13.75 -10.66
N ASP A 35 -6.85 14.67 -10.60
CA ASP A 35 -5.74 14.62 -9.64
C ASP A 35 -6.11 15.42 -8.38
N SER A 36 -5.90 14.80 -7.22
CA SER A 36 -6.08 15.44 -5.92
C SER A 36 -4.78 15.86 -5.24
N GLY A 37 -3.65 15.61 -5.87
CA GLY A 37 -2.33 15.80 -5.26
C GLY A 37 -1.95 14.72 -4.24
N MET A 38 -0.72 14.84 -3.71
CA MET A 38 -0.18 13.93 -2.69
C MET A 38 -0.75 14.27 -1.31
N ARG A 39 -0.95 13.26 -0.45
CA ARG A 39 -1.47 13.39 0.93
C ARG A 39 -2.88 14.00 1.02
N LYS A 40 -3.68 13.83 -0.02
CA LYS A 40 -5.07 14.29 -0.09
C LYS A 40 -6.03 13.13 -0.33
N GLU A 41 -5.82 12.05 0.40
CA GLU A 41 -6.63 10.84 0.26
C GLU A 41 -8.11 11.09 0.56
N TRP A 42 -8.38 11.91 1.60
CA TRP A 42 -9.74 12.28 1.97
C TRP A 42 -10.43 13.11 0.86
N ASP A 43 -9.75 14.15 0.35
CA ASP A 43 -10.28 14.98 -0.73
C ASP A 43 -10.55 14.14 -1.98
N ARG A 44 -9.67 13.18 -2.27
CA ARG A 44 -9.80 12.23 -3.37
C ARG A 44 -11.07 11.39 -3.24
N ALA A 45 -11.34 10.85 -2.07
CA ALA A 45 -12.57 10.11 -1.81
C ALA A 45 -13.80 11.02 -1.91
N GLN A 46 -13.73 12.25 -1.39
CA GLN A 46 -14.81 13.25 -1.52
C GLN A 46 -15.15 13.55 -2.99
N MET A 47 -14.13 13.81 -3.82
CA MET A 47 -14.33 14.07 -5.26
C MET A 47 -14.99 12.87 -5.92
N ALA A 48 -14.54 11.64 -5.63
CA ALA A 48 -15.16 10.44 -6.19
C ALA A 48 -16.65 10.32 -5.87
N PHE A 49 -17.04 10.56 -4.61
CA PHE A 49 -18.46 10.59 -4.23
C PHE A 49 -19.22 11.71 -4.94
N GLY A 50 -18.64 12.92 -5.04
CA GLY A 50 -19.29 14.04 -5.71
C GLY A 50 -19.61 13.77 -7.18
N TYR A 51 -18.74 13.07 -7.90
CA TYR A 51 -19.02 12.63 -9.28
C TYR A 51 -20.03 11.47 -9.33
N ALA A 52 -19.93 10.51 -8.43
CA ALA A 52 -20.85 9.37 -8.39
C ALA A 52 -22.29 9.81 -8.05
N GLU A 53 -22.47 10.79 -7.17
CA GLU A 53 -23.76 11.41 -6.84
C GLU A 53 -24.41 12.13 -8.04
N GLN A 54 -23.62 12.51 -9.05
CA GLN A 54 -24.08 13.04 -10.33
C GLN A 54 -24.42 11.96 -11.36
N GLY A 55 -24.39 10.69 -10.97
CA GLY A 55 -24.69 9.54 -11.84
C GLY A 55 -23.52 9.09 -12.73
N LYS A 56 -22.30 9.56 -12.46
CA LYS A 56 -21.09 9.14 -13.18
C LYS A 56 -20.58 7.78 -12.69
N THR A 57 -20.03 6.99 -13.60
CA THR A 57 -19.23 5.81 -13.26
C THR A 57 -17.82 6.28 -12.90
N VAL A 58 -17.43 6.09 -11.64
CA VAL A 58 -16.15 6.61 -11.10
C VAL A 58 -15.20 5.48 -10.73
N CYS A 59 -13.98 5.57 -11.20
CA CYS A 59 -12.88 4.69 -10.79
C CYS A 59 -11.91 5.45 -9.88
N VAL A 60 -11.71 4.97 -8.65
CA VAL A 60 -10.65 5.46 -7.76
C VAL A 60 -9.45 4.54 -7.89
N ILE A 61 -8.34 5.05 -8.41
CA ILE A 61 -7.12 4.26 -8.60
C ILE A 61 -6.22 4.29 -7.38
N SER A 62 -5.64 3.14 -7.07
CA SER A 62 -4.67 2.94 -6.01
C SER A 62 -3.50 2.09 -6.52
N SER A 63 -2.29 2.33 -6.01
CA SER A 63 -1.13 1.49 -6.33
C SER A 63 -1.24 0.16 -5.59
N GLY A 64 -0.84 -0.93 -6.23
CA GLY A 64 -0.86 -2.26 -5.63
C GLY A 64 -2.27 -2.81 -5.48
N ASP A 65 -2.67 -3.13 -4.25
CA ASP A 65 -4.02 -3.56 -3.90
C ASP A 65 -4.73 -2.44 -3.15
N ALA A 66 -5.95 -2.10 -3.59
CA ALA A 66 -6.72 -1.00 -3.02
C ALA A 66 -7.14 -1.23 -1.55
N GLY A 67 -7.22 -2.49 -1.10
CA GLY A 67 -7.57 -2.87 0.26
C GLY A 67 -6.38 -2.98 1.22
N ILE A 68 -5.14 -3.03 0.70
CA ILE A 68 -3.92 -3.18 1.52
C ILE A 68 -3.17 -1.85 1.57
N TYR A 69 -3.45 -1.05 2.61
CA TYR A 69 -2.93 0.32 2.78
C TYR A 69 -3.22 1.23 1.58
N GLY A 70 -4.28 0.93 0.83
CA GLY A 70 -4.76 1.70 -0.31
C GLY A 70 -6.02 2.51 0.00
N MET A 71 -6.72 2.95 -1.05
CA MET A 71 -7.85 3.86 -0.92
C MET A 71 -9.17 3.21 -0.47
N ALA A 72 -9.32 1.88 -0.64
CA ALA A 72 -10.61 1.22 -0.40
C ALA A 72 -11.16 1.39 1.02
N PRO A 73 -10.35 1.22 2.10
CA PRO A 73 -10.86 1.42 3.47
C PRO A 73 -11.43 2.83 3.68
N LEU A 74 -10.75 3.85 3.17
CA LEU A 74 -11.18 5.25 3.32
C LEU A 74 -12.47 5.53 2.54
N VAL A 75 -12.61 4.97 1.35
CA VAL A 75 -13.83 5.10 0.54
C VAL A 75 -15.03 4.46 1.26
N TRP A 76 -14.84 3.28 1.86
CA TRP A 76 -15.88 2.63 2.66
C TRP A 76 -16.23 3.40 3.95
N GLU A 77 -15.24 3.98 4.62
CA GLU A 77 -15.44 4.83 5.79
C GLU A 77 -16.28 6.05 5.44
N MET A 78 -15.92 6.75 4.35
CA MET A 78 -16.67 7.90 3.85
C MET A 78 -18.10 7.54 3.43
N LYS A 79 -18.31 6.38 2.78
CA LYS A 79 -19.66 5.89 2.47
C LYS A 79 -20.52 5.81 3.72
N ARG A 80 -19.97 5.21 4.77
CA ARG A 80 -20.67 5.04 6.05
C ARG A 80 -20.98 6.39 6.70
N GLU A 81 -20.02 7.31 6.74
CA GLU A 81 -20.19 8.63 7.37
C GLU A 81 -21.22 9.48 6.62
N ARG A 82 -21.29 9.35 5.32
CA ARG A 82 -22.27 10.07 4.49
C ARG A 82 -23.66 9.41 4.48
N GLY A 83 -23.80 8.18 4.96
CA GLY A 83 -25.02 7.40 4.75
C GLY A 83 -25.34 7.18 3.26
N SER A 84 -24.31 7.09 2.42
CA SER A 84 -24.46 7.01 0.97
C SER A 84 -24.89 5.62 0.51
N GLU A 85 -25.83 5.53 -0.43
CA GLU A 85 -26.30 4.28 -1.06
C GLU A 85 -25.50 3.93 -2.34
N ILE A 86 -24.50 4.74 -2.72
CA ILE A 86 -23.66 4.45 -3.90
C ILE A 86 -23.04 3.06 -3.78
N GLU A 87 -23.17 2.24 -4.81
CA GLU A 87 -22.53 0.94 -4.88
C GLU A 87 -21.02 1.09 -5.06
N ILE A 88 -20.26 0.31 -4.31
CA ILE A 88 -18.79 0.29 -4.36
C ILE A 88 -18.34 -1.14 -4.64
N GLU A 89 -17.59 -1.31 -5.72
CA GLU A 89 -16.86 -2.54 -6.02
C GLU A 89 -15.37 -2.33 -5.77
N VAL A 90 -14.74 -3.19 -4.96
CA VAL A 90 -13.29 -3.17 -4.74
C VAL A 90 -12.66 -4.24 -5.61
N LEU A 91 -11.83 -3.83 -6.56
CA LEU A 91 -11.10 -4.74 -7.42
C LEU A 91 -9.72 -5.02 -6.82
N PRO A 92 -9.39 -6.29 -6.52
CA PRO A 92 -8.10 -6.65 -5.96
C PRO A 92 -6.96 -6.41 -6.97
N GLY A 93 -5.81 -6.04 -6.45
CA GLY A 93 -4.58 -5.87 -7.19
C GLY A 93 -3.44 -6.72 -6.62
N ILE A 94 -2.24 -6.56 -7.16
CA ILE A 94 -1.03 -7.19 -6.62
C ILE A 94 -0.35 -6.20 -5.70
N SER A 95 -0.42 -6.46 -4.40
CA SER A 95 0.22 -5.59 -3.41
C SER A 95 1.75 -5.64 -3.50
N ALA A 96 2.41 -4.58 -3.07
CA ALA A 96 3.87 -4.45 -3.13
C ALA A 96 4.59 -5.63 -2.45
N PHE A 97 4.09 -6.09 -1.29
CA PHE A 97 4.71 -7.22 -0.60
C PHE A 97 4.60 -8.54 -1.38
N GLN A 98 3.48 -8.77 -2.09
CA GLN A 98 3.30 -9.97 -2.92
C GLN A 98 4.28 -9.94 -4.11
N LYS A 99 4.42 -8.78 -4.74
CA LYS A 99 5.40 -8.61 -5.82
C LYS A 99 6.83 -8.76 -5.31
N ALA A 100 7.18 -8.17 -4.17
CA ALA A 100 8.48 -8.36 -3.54
C ALA A 100 8.72 -9.83 -3.18
N ALA A 101 7.76 -10.51 -2.56
CA ALA A 101 7.86 -11.93 -2.21
C ALA A 101 8.14 -12.81 -3.43
N SER A 102 7.51 -12.54 -4.59
CA SER A 102 7.78 -13.28 -5.82
C SER A 102 9.22 -13.14 -6.34
N LEU A 103 9.92 -12.08 -5.95
CA LEU A 103 11.31 -11.82 -6.32
C LEU A 103 12.31 -12.32 -5.27
N LEU A 104 11.83 -12.58 -4.05
CA LEU A 104 12.63 -13.01 -2.90
C LEU A 104 12.52 -14.52 -2.60
N GLY A 105 12.05 -15.33 -3.55
CA GLY A 105 11.90 -16.77 -3.37
C GLY A 105 10.65 -17.19 -2.61
N ALA A 106 9.57 -16.40 -2.69
CA ALA A 106 8.25 -16.67 -2.10
C ALA A 106 8.28 -16.93 -0.57
N PRO A 107 8.92 -16.05 0.24
CA PRO A 107 9.06 -16.26 1.68
C PRO A 107 7.73 -16.34 2.44
N VAL A 108 6.65 -15.80 1.89
CA VAL A 108 5.30 -15.78 2.50
C VAL A 108 4.51 -17.08 2.33
N GLY A 109 5.19 -18.19 2.12
CA GLY A 109 4.58 -19.52 1.99
C GLY A 109 4.07 -20.13 3.31
N HIS A 110 4.39 -19.53 4.45
CA HIS A 110 3.91 -19.86 5.78
C HIS A 110 3.16 -18.66 6.38
N ASP A 111 2.84 -18.75 7.68
CA ASP A 111 2.16 -17.67 8.39
C ASP A 111 2.95 -16.36 8.30
N PHE A 112 2.29 -15.33 7.89
CA PHE A 112 2.89 -14.02 7.72
C PHE A 112 1.97 -12.90 8.24
N CYS A 113 2.56 -11.77 8.52
CA CYS A 113 1.84 -10.55 8.84
C CYS A 113 2.33 -9.37 8.02
N VAL A 114 1.49 -8.34 7.92
CA VAL A 114 1.81 -7.09 7.23
C VAL A 114 1.68 -5.95 8.23
N ILE A 115 2.75 -5.18 8.42
CA ILE A 115 2.81 -4.09 9.39
C ILE A 115 3.22 -2.80 8.67
N SER A 116 2.45 -1.72 8.87
CA SER A 116 2.84 -0.39 8.45
C SER A 116 3.55 0.33 9.60
N LEU A 117 4.69 0.96 9.31
CA LEU A 117 5.40 1.83 10.26
C LEU A 117 4.88 3.27 10.25
N SER A 118 3.81 3.56 9.48
CA SER A 118 3.22 4.89 9.46
C SER A 118 2.45 5.17 10.76
N ASP A 119 2.87 6.17 11.49
CA ASP A 119 2.29 6.65 12.74
C ASP A 119 1.31 7.83 12.54
N LEU A 120 0.94 8.13 11.30
CA LEU A 120 0.00 9.22 10.97
C LEU A 120 -1.42 8.98 11.51
N MET A 121 -1.89 7.73 11.48
CA MET A 121 -3.24 7.36 11.91
C MET A 121 -3.25 6.31 13.04
N THR A 122 -2.10 5.79 13.40
CA THR A 122 -1.94 4.77 14.44
C THR A 122 -0.82 5.18 15.37
N PRO A 123 -1.05 5.36 16.67
CA PRO A 123 0.00 5.71 17.65
C PRO A 123 1.14 4.69 17.60
N TRP A 124 2.38 5.18 17.72
CA TRP A 124 3.58 4.35 17.66
C TRP A 124 3.56 3.18 18.65
N GLU A 125 3.11 3.41 19.87
CA GLU A 125 3.05 2.38 20.92
C GLU A 125 2.19 1.18 20.50
N LYS A 126 1.19 1.42 19.65
CA LYS A 126 0.35 0.35 19.10
C LYS A 126 1.07 -0.39 17.96
N ILE A 127 1.85 0.33 17.15
CA ILE A 127 2.68 -0.25 16.09
C ILE A 127 3.77 -1.11 16.72
N GLU A 128 4.47 -0.59 17.72
CA GLU A 128 5.54 -1.28 18.45
C GLU A 128 5.05 -2.60 19.05
N LYS A 129 3.91 -2.62 19.74
CA LYS A 129 3.28 -3.85 20.25
C LYS A 129 3.00 -4.89 19.17
N ARG A 130 2.62 -4.46 17.96
CA ARG A 130 2.42 -5.36 16.83
C ARG A 130 3.73 -5.95 16.33
N ILE A 131 4.79 -5.15 16.31
CA ILE A 131 6.15 -5.57 15.95
C ILE A 131 6.66 -6.60 16.96
N GLU A 132 6.51 -6.34 18.27
CA GLU A 132 6.88 -7.25 19.35
C GLU A 132 6.15 -8.60 19.22
N ALA A 133 4.83 -8.57 19.00
CA ALA A 133 4.02 -9.77 18.82
C ALA A 133 4.44 -10.57 17.58
N ALA A 134 4.71 -9.89 16.46
CA ALA A 134 5.16 -10.53 15.24
C ALA A 134 6.54 -11.16 15.37
N ALA A 135 7.46 -10.50 16.09
CA ALA A 135 8.79 -11.00 16.38
C ALA A 135 8.74 -12.22 17.28
N ALA A 136 7.98 -12.17 18.37
CA ALA A 136 7.85 -13.25 19.35
C ALA A 136 7.14 -14.48 18.80
N ALA A 137 6.14 -14.29 17.92
CA ALA A 137 5.37 -15.36 17.29
C ALA A 137 6.04 -15.93 16.02
N ASP A 138 7.22 -15.46 15.67
CA ASP A 138 7.99 -15.88 14.50
C ASP A 138 7.25 -15.70 13.14
N PHE A 139 6.36 -14.72 13.02
CA PHE A 139 5.73 -14.41 11.74
C PHE A 139 6.72 -13.87 10.72
N ILE A 140 6.64 -14.35 9.48
CA ILE A 140 7.24 -13.67 8.35
C ILE A 140 6.58 -12.30 8.22
N THR A 141 7.36 -11.23 8.33
CA THR A 141 6.80 -9.87 8.47
C THR A 141 7.11 -9.01 7.24
N ALA A 142 6.05 -8.61 6.53
CA ALA A 142 6.13 -7.63 5.46
C ALA A 142 5.95 -6.22 6.03
N VAL A 143 6.92 -5.35 5.80
CA VAL A 143 6.94 -3.98 6.35
C VAL A 143 6.54 -2.97 5.28
N TYR A 144 5.50 -2.19 5.56
CA TYR A 144 5.04 -1.08 4.74
C TYR A 144 5.42 0.27 5.35
N ASN A 145 5.56 1.25 4.48
CA ASN A 145 5.93 2.61 4.88
C ASN A 145 7.18 2.63 5.77
N PRO A 146 8.27 1.97 5.38
CA PRO A 146 9.43 1.78 6.24
C PRO A 146 10.11 3.10 6.61
N LYS A 147 10.15 4.05 5.68
CA LYS A 147 10.84 5.33 5.84
C LYS A 147 10.12 6.46 5.12
N SER A 148 10.23 7.67 5.61
CA SER A 148 9.84 8.92 4.95
C SER A 148 10.70 10.06 5.49
N GLU A 149 10.61 11.25 4.89
CA GLU A 149 11.42 12.42 5.27
C GLU A 149 11.35 12.75 6.77
N GLY A 150 10.20 12.59 7.40
CA GLY A 150 10.03 12.84 8.85
C GLY A 150 9.96 11.57 9.72
N ARG A 151 10.13 10.39 9.14
CA ARG A 151 9.99 9.11 9.84
C ARG A 151 11.04 8.12 9.35
N TYR A 152 12.06 7.89 10.16
CA TYR A 152 13.20 7.02 9.84
C TYR A 152 13.60 6.11 11.00
N TRP A 153 13.48 6.56 12.25
CA TRP A 153 13.91 5.83 13.44
C TRP A 153 13.06 4.57 13.73
N GLN A 154 11.83 4.53 13.25
CA GLN A 154 10.92 3.39 13.42
C GLN A 154 11.48 2.08 12.82
N LEU A 155 12.18 2.19 11.70
CA LEU A 155 12.80 1.02 11.08
C LEU A 155 14.00 0.49 11.88
N TYR A 156 14.75 1.37 12.51
CA TYR A 156 15.81 0.99 13.47
C TYR A 156 15.21 0.29 14.67
N ARG A 157 14.14 0.84 15.23
CA ARG A 157 13.47 0.25 16.38
C ARG A 157 12.88 -1.12 16.07
N LEU A 158 12.30 -1.29 14.88
CA LEU A 158 11.85 -2.59 14.40
C LEU A 158 13.02 -3.58 14.36
N LYS A 159 14.16 -3.22 13.77
CA LYS A 159 15.36 -4.06 13.73
C LYS A 159 15.81 -4.49 15.14
N GLU A 160 15.86 -3.56 16.09
CA GLU A 160 16.21 -3.85 17.48
C GLU A 160 15.27 -4.89 18.11
N ILE A 161 13.95 -4.72 17.98
CA ILE A 161 12.95 -5.64 18.55
C ILE A 161 13.11 -7.02 17.93
N PHE A 162 13.30 -7.12 16.63
CA PHE A 162 13.49 -8.40 15.97
C PHE A 162 14.78 -9.10 16.42
N LEU A 163 15.88 -8.36 16.61
CA LEU A 163 17.15 -8.91 17.12
C LEU A 163 17.08 -9.41 18.56
N GLN A 164 16.11 -8.93 19.36
CA GLN A 164 15.87 -9.45 20.70
C GLN A 164 15.19 -10.83 20.70
N GLN A 165 14.47 -11.17 19.64
CA GLN A 165 13.64 -12.37 19.54
C GLN A 165 14.16 -13.38 18.51
N ARG A 166 15.00 -12.96 17.57
CA ARG A 166 15.44 -13.76 16.43
C ARG A 166 16.95 -13.75 16.28
N ALA A 167 17.46 -14.81 15.67
CA ALA A 167 18.88 -14.92 15.36
C ALA A 167 19.31 -13.84 14.36
N GLY A 168 20.53 -13.32 14.53
CA GLY A 168 21.09 -12.29 13.64
C GLY A 168 21.19 -12.72 12.17
N ASN A 169 21.27 -14.03 11.90
CA ASN A 169 21.28 -14.58 10.53
C ASN A 169 19.89 -14.77 9.92
N THR A 170 18.82 -14.34 10.59
CA THR A 170 17.47 -14.33 10.01
C THR A 170 17.47 -13.55 8.68
N PRO A 171 16.95 -14.12 7.56
CA PRO A 171 16.95 -13.45 6.27
C PRO A 171 16.10 -12.19 6.28
N VAL A 172 16.63 -11.13 5.66
CA VAL A 172 15.93 -9.88 5.37
C VAL A 172 16.03 -9.60 3.88
N GLY A 173 14.91 -9.37 3.23
CA GLY A 173 14.86 -9.00 1.83
C GLY A 173 14.12 -7.69 1.62
N TYR A 174 14.62 -6.85 0.73
CA TYR A 174 13.90 -5.66 0.28
C TYR A 174 14.02 -5.49 -1.22
N VAL A 175 12.98 -4.90 -1.79
CA VAL A 175 12.89 -4.70 -3.23
C VAL A 175 12.52 -3.24 -3.50
N ARG A 176 13.35 -2.58 -4.26
CA ARG A 176 13.11 -1.22 -4.73
C ARG A 176 12.51 -1.29 -6.14
N GLN A 177 11.54 -0.44 -6.45
CA GLN A 177 10.91 -0.33 -7.77
C GLN A 177 10.40 -1.69 -8.31
N ALA A 178 9.81 -2.52 -7.46
CA ALA A 178 9.34 -3.87 -7.81
C ALA A 178 8.43 -3.86 -9.06
N GLY A 179 8.83 -4.61 -10.10
CA GLY A 179 8.11 -4.71 -11.36
C GLY A 179 8.31 -3.53 -12.32
N ARG A 180 9.29 -2.66 -12.09
CA ARG A 180 9.67 -1.52 -12.94
C ARG A 180 11.05 -1.71 -13.53
N PRO A 181 11.45 -0.92 -14.57
CA PRO A 181 12.78 -1.05 -15.20
C PRO A 181 13.95 -0.95 -14.22
N GLU A 182 13.83 -0.08 -13.19
CA GLU A 182 14.87 0.16 -12.17
C GLU A 182 14.72 -0.76 -10.95
N GLN A 183 14.18 -1.96 -11.14
CA GLN A 183 13.99 -2.93 -10.06
C GLN A 183 15.33 -3.39 -9.48
N GLU A 184 15.48 -3.24 -8.17
CA GLU A 184 16.61 -3.76 -7.40
C GLU A 184 16.11 -4.72 -6.34
N VAL A 185 16.82 -5.84 -6.17
CA VAL A 185 16.50 -6.89 -5.19
C VAL A 185 17.72 -7.08 -4.30
N THR A 186 17.55 -6.93 -2.99
CA THR A 186 18.60 -7.15 -2.03
C THR A 186 18.16 -8.18 -1.00
N VAL A 187 19.05 -9.13 -0.70
CA VAL A 187 18.89 -10.11 0.37
C VAL A 187 20.09 -9.99 1.30
N THR A 188 19.84 -9.89 2.59
CA THR A 188 20.83 -9.75 3.65
C THR A 188 20.38 -10.51 4.89
N THR A 189 21.08 -10.34 6.02
CA THR A 189 20.67 -10.87 7.32
C THR A 189 20.13 -9.75 8.21
N LEU A 190 19.39 -10.12 9.26
CA LEU A 190 18.85 -9.16 10.23
C LEU A 190 19.98 -8.37 10.93
N ALA A 191 21.12 -9.02 11.21
CA ALA A 191 22.28 -8.36 11.80
C ALA A 191 22.90 -7.33 10.84
N ASP A 192 23.06 -7.71 9.56
CA ASP A 192 23.74 -6.88 8.56
C ASP A 192 22.80 -5.88 7.86
N PHE A 193 21.49 -6.02 8.06
CA PHE A 193 20.50 -5.10 7.48
C PHE A 193 20.78 -3.66 7.95
N ASP A 194 21.01 -2.77 7.00
CA ASP A 194 21.20 -1.36 7.25
C ASP A 194 19.93 -0.58 6.85
N PRO A 195 19.18 -0.01 7.82
CA PRO A 195 18.00 0.83 7.53
C PRO A 195 18.26 2.04 6.62
N GLU A 196 19.50 2.50 6.50
CA GLU A 196 19.85 3.63 5.60
C GLU A 196 19.79 3.23 4.12
N GLN A 197 19.80 1.94 3.82
CA GLN A 197 19.68 1.44 2.44
C GLN A 197 18.25 1.50 1.89
N ILE A 198 17.25 1.84 2.74
CA ILE A 198 15.83 1.93 2.36
C ILE A 198 15.47 3.40 1.95
#